data_a4284bfd559e809f12cc7c294ea93b47
#
_entry.id   a4284bfd559e809f12cc7c294ea93b47
#
_cell.length_a   1.000
_cell.length_b   1.000
_cell.length_c   1.000
_cell.angle_alpha   90.00
_cell.angle_beta   90.00
_cell.angle_gamma   90.00
#
_symmetry.space_group_name_H-M   'P 1'
#
loop_
_entity.id
_entity.type
_entity.pdbx_description
1 polymer ?
#
loop_
_entity_poly.entity_id
_entity_poly.type
_entity_poly.pdbx_seq_one_letter_code
_entity_poly.pdbx_strand_id
1 'polypeptide(L)'
;MTQVKNWLQRPAVILVIIGLILPNLAFLVLYQLGIFVPPRTFPIVLYLLAAISLRFLPVRGVILIFLLALGCDVVYCATQIFGLAPSETLFALQFIGQRDILSSKLYVALALGVSGLFGLLIFLLWRHGGHLRHANRLPLLLLGLVAVPTDVVVNTPRHSNFWLSLGRDIPFESAMGKSGYIKLVEQPNGRHMLVVIVEAMGRFADPKIQGLLEEAIRAEGVTEKYVVTSGVNSFIGGTTAAEMREFCGTRDSYLGYLKEKRPDCLPFRMTKAWYATKAYHGFTGKMFDRDQWWPNVGFTERVFGEDLLVPGEKLCGDVFVGICDPKLVTDIAAKFKAATQPQFSYLLTFNTHVPVIVDQGYHHLDCAHHDARVPEREVCIMADGWVELLQGIARAWADPAMPPTEILIVGDHAPPLWYRQARDLFTPGDVSWFRLTPKG
;
A
#
# COMPACT_ATOMS: atom_id res chain seq x y z
N MET A 1 -48.36 9.21 -1.80
CA MET A 1 -47.22 10.03 -2.31
C MET A 1 -47.17 11.44 -1.70
N THR A 2 -48.25 12.12 -1.45
CA THR A 2 -48.28 13.49 -0.85
C THR A 2 -47.76 13.58 0.56
N GLN A 3 -48.00 12.59 1.44
CA GLN A 3 -47.46 12.60 2.82
C GLN A 3 -45.94 12.45 2.90
N VAL A 4 -45.33 11.62 2.06
CA VAL A 4 -43.89 11.44 1.99
C VAL A 4 -43.22 12.72 1.48
N LYS A 5 -43.82 13.40 0.51
CA LYS A 5 -43.32 14.68 -0.01
C LYS A 5 -43.32 15.78 1.06
N ASN A 6 -44.34 15.85 1.88
CA ASN A 6 -44.43 16.81 3.00
C ASN A 6 -43.42 16.50 4.13
N TRP A 7 -43.14 15.21 4.38
CA TRP A 7 -42.14 14.80 5.39
C TRP A 7 -40.72 15.14 4.97
N LEU A 8 -40.34 14.88 3.72
CA LEU A 8 -39.01 15.19 3.17
C LEU A 8 -38.71 16.72 3.12
N GLN A 9 -39.73 17.56 3.14
CA GLN A 9 -39.57 19.00 3.18
C GLN A 9 -39.37 19.59 4.59
N ARG A 10 -39.45 18.78 5.65
CA ARG A 10 -39.20 19.23 7.02
C ARG A 10 -37.73 19.64 7.20
N PRO A 11 -37.44 20.85 7.70
CA PRO A 11 -36.06 21.34 7.82
C PRO A 11 -35.13 20.39 8.60
N ALA A 12 -35.62 19.71 9.64
CA ALA A 12 -34.84 18.75 10.41
C ALA A 12 -34.42 17.53 9.58
N VAL A 13 -35.29 17.05 8.67
CA VAL A 13 -34.99 15.93 7.78
C VAL A 13 -33.95 16.32 6.74
N ILE A 14 -34.09 17.50 6.15
CA ILE A 14 -33.09 18.02 5.19
C ILE A 14 -31.74 18.19 5.89
N LEU A 15 -31.70 18.63 7.15
CA LEU A 15 -30.50 18.78 7.92
C LEU A 15 -29.79 17.43 8.16
N VAL A 16 -30.54 16.37 8.44
CA VAL A 16 -30.02 14.99 8.54
C VAL A 16 -29.48 14.52 7.20
N ILE A 17 -30.20 14.75 6.10
CA ILE A 17 -29.75 14.38 4.76
C ILE A 17 -28.40 15.05 4.44
N ILE A 18 -28.27 16.34 4.67
CA ILE A 18 -27.05 17.12 4.37
C ILE A 18 -25.91 16.75 5.32
N GLY A 19 -26.18 16.60 6.62
CA GLY A 19 -25.12 16.44 7.62
C GLY A 19 -24.68 15.01 7.85
N LEU A 20 -25.47 14.02 7.43
CA LEU A 20 -25.16 12.62 7.71
C LEU A 20 -25.28 11.72 6.46
N ILE A 21 -26.40 11.80 5.72
CA ILE A 21 -26.68 10.83 4.65
C ILE A 21 -25.84 11.12 3.41
N LEU A 22 -25.94 12.30 2.81
CA LEU A 22 -25.26 12.62 1.54
C LEU A 22 -23.74 12.46 1.61
N PRO A 23 -23.04 12.98 2.66
CA PRO A 23 -21.59 12.80 2.73
C PRO A 23 -21.13 11.35 2.84
N ASN A 24 -21.99 10.46 3.35
CA ASN A 24 -21.66 9.06 3.57
C ASN A 24 -22.35 8.09 2.58
N LEU A 25 -23.20 8.59 1.69
CA LEU A 25 -24.03 7.73 0.82
C LEU A 25 -23.17 6.88 -0.13
N ALA A 26 -22.12 7.47 -0.74
CA ALA A 26 -21.21 6.73 -1.60
C ALA A 26 -20.58 5.55 -0.85
N PHE A 27 -20.13 5.78 0.38
CA PHE A 27 -19.50 4.75 1.23
C PHE A 27 -20.51 3.66 1.67
N LEU A 28 -21.74 4.04 1.95
CA LEU A 28 -22.80 3.06 2.23
C LEU A 28 -23.07 2.14 1.02
N VAL A 29 -23.11 2.72 -0.19
CA VAL A 29 -23.26 1.94 -1.43
C VAL A 29 -22.07 1.03 -1.64
N LEU A 30 -20.84 1.55 -1.53
CA LEU A 30 -19.61 0.75 -1.66
C LEU A 30 -19.57 -0.41 -0.65
N TYR A 31 -19.97 -0.16 0.59
CA TYR A 31 -20.05 -1.18 1.62
C TYR A 31 -21.01 -2.32 1.24
N GLN A 32 -22.19 -1.98 0.70
CA GLN A 32 -23.17 -2.97 0.23
C GLN A 32 -22.67 -3.79 -0.97
N LEU A 33 -21.80 -3.20 -1.80
CA LEU A 33 -21.14 -3.88 -2.92
C LEU A 33 -19.95 -4.76 -2.50
N GLY A 34 -19.71 -4.93 -1.17
CA GLY A 34 -18.57 -5.71 -0.68
C GLY A 34 -17.22 -4.99 -0.77
N ILE A 35 -17.22 -3.72 -1.16
CA ILE A 35 -15.99 -2.91 -1.27
C ILE A 35 -15.55 -2.47 0.13
N PHE A 36 -14.24 -2.43 0.32
CA PHE A 36 -13.64 -1.90 1.55
C PHE A 36 -13.97 -0.42 1.72
N VAL A 37 -14.45 -0.09 2.90
CA VAL A 37 -14.72 1.29 3.30
C VAL A 37 -13.88 1.59 4.54
N PRO A 38 -13.04 2.63 4.52
CA PRO A 38 -12.34 3.06 5.71
C PRO A 38 -13.30 3.43 6.84
N PRO A 39 -12.90 3.33 8.13
CA PRO A 39 -13.72 3.77 9.24
C PRO A 39 -14.20 5.21 9.05
N ARG A 40 -15.50 5.42 9.20
CA ARG A 40 -16.14 6.71 8.92
C ARG A 40 -16.33 7.59 10.15
N THR A 41 -15.94 7.13 11.33
CA THR A 41 -16.12 7.86 12.61
C THR A 41 -15.63 9.29 12.53
N PHE A 42 -14.39 9.51 12.08
CA PHE A 42 -13.83 10.86 11.95
C PHE A 42 -14.57 11.72 10.92
N PRO A 43 -14.80 11.28 9.67
CA PRO A 43 -15.59 12.05 8.70
C PRO A 43 -17.04 12.30 9.14
N ILE A 44 -17.72 11.33 9.76
CA ILE A 44 -19.08 11.53 10.28
C ILE A 44 -19.10 12.68 11.27
N VAL A 45 -18.17 12.74 12.23
CA VAL A 45 -18.08 13.82 13.20
C VAL A 45 -17.82 15.16 12.50
N LEU A 46 -16.93 15.23 11.51
CA LEU A 46 -16.67 16.46 10.74
C LEU A 46 -17.94 16.98 10.04
N TYR A 47 -18.69 16.11 9.37
CA TYR A 47 -19.91 16.52 8.67
C TYR A 47 -21.04 16.90 9.62
N LEU A 48 -21.15 16.24 10.78
CA LEU A 48 -22.08 16.63 11.83
C LEU A 48 -21.77 18.04 12.34
N LEU A 49 -20.50 18.33 12.63
CA LEU A 49 -20.05 19.66 13.07
C LEU A 49 -20.31 20.72 11.99
N ALA A 50 -20.03 20.39 10.71
CA ALA A 50 -20.34 21.27 9.59
C ALA A 50 -21.85 21.57 9.50
N ALA A 51 -22.74 20.59 9.67
CA ALA A 51 -24.18 20.81 9.67
C ALA A 51 -24.67 21.62 10.89
N ILE A 52 -24.08 21.39 12.07
CA ILE A 52 -24.39 22.14 13.29
C ILE A 52 -23.98 23.59 13.15
N SER A 53 -22.86 23.90 12.48
CA SER A 53 -22.34 25.26 12.29
C SER A 53 -23.30 26.17 11.56
N LEU A 54 -24.29 25.64 10.83
CA LEU A 54 -25.35 26.39 10.16
C LEU A 54 -26.20 27.24 11.14
N ARG A 55 -26.18 26.90 12.43
CA ARG A 55 -26.83 27.72 13.48
C ARG A 55 -26.19 29.09 13.64
N PHE A 56 -24.88 29.14 13.50
CA PHE A 56 -24.06 30.26 13.88
C PHE A 56 -23.52 31.03 12.68
N LEU A 57 -23.31 30.35 11.55
CA LEU A 57 -22.63 30.89 10.37
C LEU A 57 -23.60 31.13 9.19
N PRO A 58 -23.26 32.06 8.28
CA PRO A 58 -23.99 32.24 7.03
C PRO A 58 -23.77 30.99 6.12
N VAL A 59 -24.73 30.72 5.23
CA VAL A 59 -24.74 29.55 4.33
C VAL A 59 -23.43 29.42 3.54
N ARG A 60 -22.88 30.54 3.05
CA ARG A 60 -21.60 30.56 2.33
C ARG A 60 -20.43 30.03 3.18
N GLY A 61 -20.38 30.42 4.46
CA GLY A 61 -19.37 29.90 5.40
C GLY A 61 -19.53 28.41 5.68
N VAL A 62 -20.78 27.93 5.79
CA VAL A 62 -21.07 26.51 6.00
C VAL A 62 -20.68 25.69 4.76
N ILE A 63 -20.94 26.18 3.55
CA ILE A 63 -20.50 25.52 2.31
C ILE A 63 -18.97 25.36 2.32
N LEU A 64 -18.23 26.41 2.70
CA LEU A 64 -16.76 26.32 2.82
C LEU A 64 -16.34 25.25 3.84
N ILE A 65 -17.00 25.17 5.00
CA ILE A 65 -16.72 24.12 6.01
C ILE A 65 -16.97 22.72 5.45
N PHE A 66 -18.05 22.51 4.68
CA PHE A 66 -18.31 21.22 4.04
C PHE A 66 -17.25 20.87 2.98
N LEU A 67 -16.78 21.85 2.22
CA LEU A 67 -15.69 21.63 1.24
C LEU A 67 -14.37 21.28 1.94
N LEU A 68 -14.05 21.95 3.05
CA LEU A 68 -12.89 21.61 3.87
C LEU A 68 -13.03 20.22 4.50
N ALA A 69 -14.21 19.87 5.01
CA ALA A 69 -14.49 18.55 5.55
C ALA A 69 -14.32 17.46 4.46
N LEU A 70 -14.78 17.73 3.22
CA LEU A 70 -14.55 16.83 2.08
C LEU A 70 -13.06 16.66 1.78
N GLY A 71 -12.29 17.74 1.75
CA GLY A 71 -10.85 17.68 1.56
C GLY A 71 -10.15 16.84 2.63
N CYS A 72 -10.51 17.04 3.91
CA CYS A 72 -10.03 16.22 5.03
C CYS A 72 -10.43 14.74 4.89
N ASP A 73 -11.68 14.48 4.46
CA ASP A 73 -12.19 13.12 4.26
C ASP A 73 -11.44 12.38 3.13
N VAL A 74 -11.19 13.06 2.01
CA VAL A 74 -10.40 12.48 0.88
C VAL A 74 -8.99 12.13 1.33
N VAL A 75 -8.30 13.04 2.03
CA VAL A 75 -6.97 12.76 2.59
C VAL A 75 -7.03 11.60 3.57
N TYR A 76 -8.00 11.61 4.49
CA TYR A 76 -8.21 10.54 5.45
C TYR A 76 -8.43 9.18 4.77
N CYS A 77 -9.31 9.12 3.75
CA CYS A 77 -9.54 7.89 3.01
C CYS A 77 -8.26 7.37 2.33
N ALA A 78 -7.48 8.26 1.71
CA ALA A 78 -6.21 7.88 1.08
C ALA A 78 -5.21 7.33 2.12
N THR A 79 -5.07 7.98 3.29
CA THR A 79 -4.21 7.47 4.37
C THR A 79 -4.62 6.08 4.84
N GLN A 80 -5.94 5.83 4.94
CA GLN A 80 -6.46 4.53 5.41
C GLN A 80 -6.32 3.42 4.36
N ILE A 81 -6.48 3.75 3.08
CA ILE A 81 -6.41 2.77 1.98
C ILE A 81 -4.96 2.36 1.72
N PHE A 82 -4.05 3.34 1.67
CA PHE A 82 -2.66 3.13 1.25
C PHE A 82 -1.66 3.04 2.41
N GLY A 83 -2.09 3.17 3.66
CA GLY A 83 -1.21 3.11 4.83
C GLY A 83 -0.19 4.25 4.94
N LEU A 84 -0.41 5.37 4.23
CA LEU A 84 0.48 6.53 4.23
C LEU A 84 0.20 7.45 5.43
N ALA A 85 1.23 8.16 5.92
CA ALA A 85 1.01 9.26 6.85
C ALA A 85 0.27 10.43 6.14
N PRO A 86 -0.52 11.26 6.85
CA PRO A 86 -1.22 12.38 6.23
C PRO A 86 -0.31 13.34 5.45
N SER A 87 0.90 13.62 5.96
CA SER A 87 1.91 14.42 5.27
C SER A 87 2.41 13.77 3.98
N GLU A 88 2.64 12.46 4.00
CA GLU A 88 3.06 11.69 2.82
C GLU A 88 1.94 11.62 1.78
N THR A 89 0.68 11.48 2.23
CA THR A 89 -0.48 11.49 1.35
C THR A 89 -0.60 12.83 0.60
N LEU A 90 -0.44 13.95 1.29
CA LEU A 90 -0.45 15.28 0.65
C LEU A 90 0.73 15.47 -0.30
N PHE A 91 1.91 15.02 0.12
CA PHE A 91 3.10 15.08 -0.71
C PHE A 91 2.98 14.20 -1.95
N ALA A 92 2.34 13.03 -1.84
CA ALA A 92 2.12 12.11 -2.96
C ALA A 92 1.24 12.67 -4.08
N LEU A 93 0.47 13.75 -3.82
CA LEU A 93 -0.34 14.42 -4.85
C LEU A 93 0.51 14.96 -6.01
N GLN A 94 1.77 15.34 -5.79
CA GLN A 94 2.67 15.78 -6.87
C GLN A 94 2.98 14.69 -7.89
N PHE A 95 2.85 13.41 -7.50
CA PHE A 95 3.14 12.28 -8.38
C PHE A 95 1.92 11.80 -9.19
N ILE A 96 0.75 12.46 -9.04
CA ILE A 96 -0.48 12.09 -9.75
C ILE A 96 -0.25 12.10 -11.27
N GLY A 97 0.52 13.07 -11.80
CA GLY A 97 0.83 13.16 -13.21
C GLY A 97 1.70 12.04 -13.78
N GLN A 98 2.29 11.20 -12.92
CA GLN A 98 3.09 10.02 -13.34
C GLN A 98 2.24 8.75 -13.45
N ARG A 99 0.93 8.86 -13.22
CA ARG A 99 -0.03 7.76 -13.25
C ARG A 99 -1.14 8.06 -14.23
N ASP A 100 -1.54 7.07 -15.01
CA ASP A 100 -2.73 7.20 -15.86
C ASP A 100 -4.01 6.93 -15.07
N ILE A 101 -4.33 7.83 -14.12
CA ILE A 101 -5.52 7.70 -13.26
C ILE A 101 -6.81 7.73 -14.09
N LEU A 102 -6.81 8.42 -15.23
CA LEU A 102 -7.99 8.54 -16.09
C LEU A 102 -8.29 7.23 -16.84
N SER A 103 -7.32 6.33 -16.99
CA SER A 103 -7.56 4.99 -17.54
C SER A 103 -8.43 4.14 -16.62
N SER A 104 -8.40 4.38 -15.31
CA SER A 104 -9.19 3.65 -14.32
C SER A 104 -10.64 4.12 -14.29
N LYS A 105 -11.55 3.35 -14.91
CA LYS A 105 -13.00 3.60 -14.89
C LYS A 105 -13.55 3.73 -13.46
N LEU A 106 -12.98 2.99 -12.50
CA LEU A 106 -13.40 3.04 -11.10
C LEU A 106 -13.08 4.39 -10.46
N TYR A 107 -11.84 4.89 -10.61
CA TYR A 107 -11.47 6.20 -10.06
C TYR A 107 -12.31 7.34 -10.67
N VAL A 108 -12.55 7.29 -11.98
CA VAL A 108 -13.41 8.28 -12.66
C VAL A 108 -14.83 8.20 -12.13
N ALA A 109 -15.42 7.00 -12.00
CA ALA A 109 -16.77 6.83 -11.47
C ALA A 109 -16.90 7.33 -10.02
N LEU A 110 -15.93 7.03 -9.16
CA LEU A 110 -15.88 7.52 -7.77
C LEU A 110 -15.81 9.06 -7.72
N ALA A 111 -14.92 9.66 -8.51
CA ALA A 111 -14.79 11.11 -8.57
C ALA A 111 -16.08 11.79 -9.02
N LEU A 112 -16.74 11.28 -10.06
CA LEU A 112 -18.01 11.81 -10.55
C LEU A 112 -19.13 11.61 -9.52
N GLY A 113 -19.21 10.44 -8.89
CA GLY A 113 -20.20 10.15 -7.86
C GLY A 113 -20.08 11.07 -6.64
N VAL A 114 -18.87 11.23 -6.10
CA VAL A 114 -18.60 12.13 -4.96
C VAL A 114 -18.90 13.57 -5.35
N SER A 115 -18.45 14.03 -6.52
CA SER A 115 -18.71 15.40 -7.01
C SER A 115 -20.20 15.67 -7.18
N GLY A 116 -20.98 14.69 -7.69
CA GLY A 116 -22.43 14.81 -7.83
C GLY A 116 -23.16 14.88 -6.48
N LEU A 117 -22.77 14.05 -5.51
CA LEU A 117 -23.35 14.08 -4.16
C LEU A 117 -23.05 15.41 -3.43
N PHE A 118 -21.82 15.92 -3.54
CA PHE A 118 -21.46 17.20 -2.96
C PHE A 118 -22.10 18.39 -3.69
N GLY A 119 -22.24 18.30 -5.01
CA GLY A 119 -23.03 19.28 -5.78
C GLY A 119 -24.48 19.35 -5.31
N LEU A 120 -25.13 18.21 -5.09
CA LEU A 120 -26.47 18.14 -4.53
C LEU A 120 -26.53 18.70 -3.11
N LEU A 121 -25.55 18.39 -2.25
CA LEU A 121 -25.44 18.91 -0.89
C LEU A 121 -25.35 20.43 -0.90
N ILE A 122 -24.47 21.01 -1.73
CA ILE A 122 -24.31 22.45 -1.87
C ILE A 122 -25.60 23.10 -2.38
N PHE A 123 -26.26 22.49 -3.39
CA PHE A 123 -27.55 22.95 -3.90
C PHE A 123 -28.61 22.99 -2.80
N LEU A 124 -28.72 21.93 -1.98
CA LEU A 124 -29.68 21.88 -0.87
C LEU A 124 -29.38 22.92 0.21
N LEU A 125 -28.11 23.14 0.54
CA LEU A 125 -27.68 24.19 1.47
C LEU A 125 -28.03 25.57 0.92
N TRP A 126 -27.75 25.81 -0.34
CA TRP A 126 -28.08 27.09 -0.98
C TRP A 126 -29.59 27.36 -1.02
N ARG A 127 -30.40 26.35 -1.37
CA ARG A 127 -31.83 26.41 -1.54
C ARG A 127 -32.59 26.53 -0.22
N HIS A 128 -32.14 25.85 0.82
CA HIS A 128 -32.86 25.69 2.08
C HIS A 128 -32.15 26.31 3.30
N GLY A 129 -30.93 26.81 3.17
CA GLY A 129 -30.05 27.17 4.28
C GLY A 129 -30.69 28.18 5.27
N GLY A 130 -31.47 29.11 4.80
CA GLY A 130 -32.22 30.06 5.68
C GLY A 130 -33.17 29.33 6.65
N HIS A 131 -33.92 28.37 6.16
CA HIS A 131 -34.85 27.57 6.96
C HIS A 131 -34.12 26.56 7.87
N LEU A 132 -33.02 26.00 7.39
CA LEU A 132 -32.22 25.02 8.13
C LEU A 132 -31.51 25.64 9.33
N ARG A 133 -31.26 26.97 9.32
CA ARG A 133 -30.65 27.68 10.44
C ARG A 133 -31.46 27.52 11.74
N HIS A 134 -32.77 27.42 11.64
CA HIS A 134 -33.69 27.30 12.77
C HIS A 134 -34.22 25.88 12.96
N ALA A 135 -33.74 24.90 12.17
CA ALA A 135 -34.17 23.51 12.23
C ALA A 135 -33.84 22.88 13.60
N ASN A 136 -34.68 21.96 14.04
CA ASN A 136 -34.40 21.12 15.21
C ASN A 136 -33.25 20.17 14.86
N ARG A 137 -32.18 20.19 15.68
CA ARG A 137 -30.95 19.38 15.51
C ARG A 137 -30.98 18.07 16.23
N LEU A 138 -31.96 17.87 17.14
CA LEU A 138 -32.04 16.65 17.93
C LEU A 138 -32.04 15.37 17.07
N PRO A 139 -32.79 15.29 15.95
CA PRO A 139 -32.73 14.10 15.09
C PRO A 139 -31.33 13.84 14.50
N LEU A 140 -30.62 14.91 14.08
CA LEU A 140 -29.26 14.78 13.55
C LEU A 140 -28.29 14.27 14.63
N LEU A 141 -28.35 14.81 15.84
CA LEU A 141 -27.50 14.42 16.96
C LEU A 141 -27.80 12.98 17.41
N LEU A 142 -29.07 12.58 17.51
CA LEU A 142 -29.44 11.23 17.88
C LEU A 142 -28.97 10.20 16.83
N LEU A 143 -29.14 10.50 15.55
CA LEU A 143 -28.64 9.63 14.48
C LEU A 143 -27.13 9.60 14.41
N GLY A 144 -26.45 10.71 14.67
CA GLY A 144 -25.00 10.75 14.80
C GLY A 144 -24.49 9.92 15.98
N LEU A 145 -25.18 9.98 17.12
CA LEU A 145 -24.87 9.18 18.31
C LEU A 145 -25.02 7.66 18.05
N VAL A 146 -25.88 7.27 17.12
CA VAL A 146 -26.02 5.85 16.69
C VAL A 146 -24.97 5.53 15.61
N ALA A 147 -24.80 6.41 14.62
CA ALA A 147 -23.91 6.13 13.47
C ALA A 147 -22.45 5.98 13.87
N VAL A 148 -21.94 6.81 14.79
CA VAL A 148 -20.54 6.76 15.23
C VAL A 148 -20.19 5.44 15.92
N PRO A 149 -20.92 4.96 16.96
CA PRO A 149 -20.62 3.68 17.57
C PRO A 149 -20.83 2.50 16.60
N THR A 150 -21.83 2.58 15.72
CA THR A 150 -22.06 1.54 14.71
C THR A 150 -20.86 1.41 13.77
N ASP A 151 -20.34 2.54 13.27
CA ASP A 151 -19.14 2.54 12.44
C ASP A 151 -17.94 1.97 13.17
N VAL A 152 -17.71 2.35 14.44
CA VAL A 152 -16.64 1.79 15.27
C VAL A 152 -16.75 0.28 15.39
N VAL A 153 -17.94 -0.26 15.67
CA VAL A 153 -18.12 -1.70 15.83
C VAL A 153 -17.96 -2.46 14.51
N VAL A 154 -18.47 -1.91 13.41
CA VAL A 154 -18.51 -2.60 12.10
C VAL A 154 -17.17 -2.50 11.36
N ASN A 155 -16.53 -1.32 11.36
CA ASN A 155 -15.38 -1.04 10.49
C ASN A 155 -14.02 -1.03 11.20
N THR A 156 -13.95 -0.89 12.53
CA THR A 156 -12.67 -0.70 13.22
C THR A 156 -11.85 -1.97 13.44
N PRO A 157 -12.42 -3.16 13.72
CA PRO A 157 -11.61 -4.26 14.26
C PRO A 157 -10.68 -4.94 13.29
N ARG A 158 -10.92 -4.91 11.97
CA ARG A 158 -10.26 -5.82 11.04
C ARG A 158 -9.44 -5.17 9.93
N HIS A 159 -9.69 -3.91 9.55
CA HIS A 159 -9.18 -3.38 8.30
C HIS A 159 -8.60 -1.96 8.37
N SER A 160 -8.51 -1.35 9.56
CA SER A 160 -8.04 0.01 9.72
C SER A 160 -6.60 0.07 10.20
N ASN A 161 -5.70 0.47 9.31
CA ASN A 161 -4.31 0.78 9.65
C ASN A 161 -4.23 1.90 10.72
N PHE A 162 -5.13 2.88 10.67
CA PHE A 162 -5.16 3.99 11.61
C PHE A 162 -5.47 3.52 13.06
N TRP A 163 -6.51 2.72 13.25
CA TRP A 163 -6.86 2.21 14.58
C TRP A 163 -5.88 1.15 15.08
N LEU A 164 -5.30 0.37 14.17
CA LEU A 164 -4.20 -0.53 14.52
C LEU A 164 -2.98 0.27 14.99
N SER A 165 -2.70 1.43 14.38
CA SER A 165 -1.58 2.30 14.77
C SER A 165 -1.84 3.09 16.05
N LEU A 166 -3.10 3.49 16.34
CA LEU A 166 -3.46 4.24 17.56
C LEU A 166 -3.72 3.36 18.77
N GLY A 167 -4.17 2.13 18.58
CA GLY A 167 -4.64 1.25 19.67
C GLY A 167 -3.66 0.17 20.10
N ARG A 168 -2.52 0.03 19.43
CA ARG A 168 -1.50 -0.96 19.77
C ARG A 168 -0.15 -0.28 19.85
N ASP A 169 0.52 -0.52 20.94
CA ASP A 169 1.98 -0.35 21.05
C ASP A 169 2.62 -1.49 20.24
N ILE A 170 2.57 -1.35 18.87
CA ILE A 170 3.12 -2.34 17.96
C ILE A 170 4.64 -2.24 18.08
N PRO A 171 5.33 -3.29 18.56
CA PRO A 171 6.78 -3.28 18.65
C PRO A 171 7.38 -2.96 17.29
N PHE A 172 8.51 -2.25 17.27
CA PHE A 172 9.25 -2.11 16.02
C PHE A 172 9.85 -3.45 15.65
N GLU A 173 9.50 -3.97 14.49
CA GLU A 173 10.02 -5.20 13.93
C GLU A 173 10.51 -4.97 12.51
N SER A 174 11.63 -5.59 12.13
CA SER A 174 12.10 -5.66 10.75
C SER A 174 12.50 -7.10 10.41
N ALA A 175 12.37 -7.47 9.14
CA ALA A 175 12.85 -8.76 8.66
C ALA A 175 14.37 -8.87 8.79
N MET A 176 15.10 -7.77 8.63
CA MET A 176 16.55 -7.68 8.89
C MET A 176 16.90 -8.16 10.30
N GLY A 177 16.16 -7.69 11.30
CA GLY A 177 16.38 -8.05 12.70
C GLY A 177 15.93 -9.49 13.00
N LYS A 178 14.68 -9.82 12.67
CA LYS A 178 14.06 -11.13 13.02
C LYS A 178 14.72 -12.32 12.32
N SER A 179 15.15 -12.15 11.09
CA SER A 179 15.87 -13.19 10.35
C SER A 179 17.34 -13.34 10.78
N GLY A 180 17.86 -12.38 11.56
CA GLY A 180 19.28 -12.31 11.91
C GLY A 180 20.15 -11.81 10.74
N TYR A 181 19.59 -11.32 9.65
CA TYR A 181 20.34 -10.80 8.51
C TYR A 181 21.18 -9.57 8.89
N ILE A 182 20.71 -8.76 9.84
CA ILE A 182 21.45 -7.58 10.34
C ILE A 182 22.84 -7.92 10.90
N LYS A 183 23.03 -9.12 11.43
CA LYS A 183 24.35 -9.57 11.95
C LYS A 183 25.43 -9.59 10.87
N LEU A 184 25.04 -9.84 9.61
CA LEU A 184 25.96 -9.83 8.46
C LEU A 184 26.42 -8.41 8.11
N VAL A 185 25.60 -7.42 8.45
CA VAL A 185 25.96 -5.99 8.29
C VAL A 185 26.90 -5.53 9.41
N GLU A 186 26.70 -6.06 10.60
CA GLU A 186 27.58 -5.78 11.77
C GLU A 186 28.93 -6.45 11.62
N GLN A 187 28.95 -7.66 11.04
CA GLN A 187 30.15 -8.47 10.80
C GLN A 187 30.16 -8.99 9.36
N PRO A 188 30.53 -8.13 8.38
CA PRO A 188 30.55 -8.52 6.98
C PRO A 188 31.51 -9.70 6.73
N ASN A 189 31.01 -10.74 6.05
CA ASN A 189 31.77 -11.96 5.77
C ASN A 189 32.34 -12.03 4.35
N GLY A 190 32.23 -10.95 3.57
CA GLY A 190 32.69 -10.86 2.18
C GLY A 190 31.79 -11.57 1.15
N ARG A 191 30.69 -12.21 1.57
CA ARG A 191 29.70 -12.79 0.65
C ARG A 191 28.86 -11.68 0.02
N HIS A 192 28.34 -11.95 -1.17
CA HIS A 192 27.34 -11.08 -1.77
C HIS A 192 26.05 -11.06 -0.93
N MET A 193 25.34 -9.96 -1.00
CA MET A 193 24.10 -9.72 -0.26
C MET A 193 23.02 -9.19 -1.18
N LEU A 194 21.83 -9.78 -1.15
CA LEU A 194 20.65 -9.33 -1.86
C LEU A 194 19.49 -9.11 -0.89
N VAL A 195 18.86 -7.96 -0.98
CA VAL A 195 17.61 -7.66 -0.30
C VAL A 195 16.55 -7.40 -1.35
N VAL A 196 15.43 -8.09 -1.25
CA VAL A 196 14.27 -7.90 -2.12
C VAL A 196 13.09 -7.46 -1.27
N ILE A 197 12.59 -6.25 -1.51
CA ILE A 197 11.32 -5.81 -0.95
C ILE A 197 10.26 -6.05 -2.01
N VAL A 198 9.28 -6.89 -1.66
CA VAL A 198 8.26 -7.38 -2.61
C VAL A 198 6.98 -6.59 -2.41
N GLU A 199 6.57 -5.90 -3.47
CA GLU A 199 5.36 -5.09 -3.52
C GLU A 199 4.12 -5.91 -3.15
N ALA A 200 3.38 -5.38 -2.18
CA ALA A 200 2.09 -5.87 -1.70
C ALA A 200 2.10 -7.32 -1.16
N MET A 201 3.27 -7.93 -0.87
CA MET A 201 3.38 -9.30 -0.35
C MET A 201 3.09 -9.36 1.16
N GLY A 202 1.80 -9.29 1.51
CA GLY A 202 1.33 -9.50 2.87
C GLY A 202 1.49 -10.95 3.34
N ARG A 203 1.08 -11.20 4.59
CA ARG A 203 0.96 -12.55 5.15
C ARG A 203 -0.42 -13.11 4.86
N PHE A 204 -0.53 -14.23 4.14
CA PHE A 204 -1.80 -14.94 4.02
C PHE A 204 -2.27 -15.48 5.36
N ALA A 205 -3.57 -15.35 5.64
CA ALA A 205 -4.20 -15.88 6.85
C ALA A 205 -4.31 -17.41 6.81
N ASP A 206 -4.57 -17.98 5.62
CA ASP A 206 -4.61 -19.43 5.41
C ASP A 206 -3.17 -19.97 5.20
N PRO A 207 -2.70 -20.88 6.08
CA PRO A 207 -1.38 -21.52 5.92
C PRO A 207 -1.20 -22.28 4.60
N LYS A 208 -2.27 -22.78 3.99
CA LYS A 208 -2.19 -23.48 2.70
C LYS A 208 -1.86 -22.51 1.57
N ILE A 209 -2.49 -21.33 1.57
CA ILE A 209 -2.18 -20.28 0.58
C ILE A 209 -0.76 -19.76 0.83
N GLN A 210 -0.39 -19.53 2.09
CA GLN A 210 0.96 -19.11 2.45
C GLN A 210 2.01 -20.14 2.01
N GLY A 211 1.68 -21.42 2.07
CA GLY A 211 2.51 -22.53 1.61
C GLY A 211 2.94 -22.43 0.14
N LEU A 212 2.12 -21.83 -0.73
CA LEU A 212 2.48 -21.59 -2.14
C LEU A 212 3.75 -20.76 -2.28
N LEU A 213 3.90 -19.70 -1.45
CA LEU A 213 5.09 -18.86 -1.46
C LEU A 213 6.31 -19.59 -0.89
N GLU A 214 6.10 -20.40 0.15
CA GLU A 214 7.15 -21.19 0.76
C GLU A 214 7.65 -22.31 -0.18
N GLU A 215 6.76 -22.93 -0.92
CA GLU A 215 7.09 -23.91 -1.96
C GLU A 215 7.84 -23.25 -3.12
N ALA A 216 7.38 -22.09 -3.59
CA ALA A 216 8.01 -21.37 -4.69
C ALA A 216 9.48 -21.02 -4.40
N ILE A 217 9.78 -20.47 -3.22
CA ILE A 217 11.16 -20.11 -2.87
C ILE A 217 12.05 -21.31 -2.59
N ARG A 218 11.50 -22.50 -2.34
CA ARG A 218 12.24 -23.77 -2.14
C ARG A 218 12.38 -24.60 -3.41
N ALA A 219 11.79 -24.13 -4.51
CA ALA A 219 11.82 -24.82 -5.80
C ALA A 219 13.20 -24.78 -6.47
N GLU A 220 13.30 -25.33 -7.68
CA GLU A 220 14.43 -25.19 -8.60
C GLU A 220 15.79 -25.66 -8.04
N GLY A 221 15.80 -26.55 -7.04
CA GLY A 221 17.04 -27.07 -6.46
C GLY A 221 17.78 -26.10 -5.52
N VAL A 222 17.20 -24.92 -5.23
CA VAL A 222 17.84 -23.91 -4.37
C VAL A 222 18.19 -24.45 -2.98
N THR A 223 17.38 -25.38 -2.47
CA THR A 223 17.61 -26.04 -1.18
C THR A 223 18.84 -26.93 -1.13
N GLU A 224 19.44 -27.26 -2.26
CA GLU A 224 20.73 -27.98 -2.29
C GLU A 224 21.88 -27.07 -1.85
N LYS A 225 21.80 -25.76 -2.24
CA LYS A 225 22.83 -24.74 -1.96
C LYS A 225 22.52 -23.86 -0.74
N TYR A 226 21.25 -23.72 -0.38
CA TYR A 226 20.79 -22.77 0.63
C TYR A 226 19.97 -23.43 1.73
N VAL A 227 20.13 -22.91 2.95
CA VAL A 227 19.15 -23.10 4.02
C VAL A 227 18.11 -21.99 3.87
N VAL A 228 16.85 -22.37 3.67
CA VAL A 228 15.72 -21.43 3.53
C VAL A 228 14.95 -21.39 4.84
N THR A 229 14.89 -20.22 5.44
CA THR A 229 14.06 -19.93 6.62
C THR A 229 12.99 -18.90 6.27
N SER A 230 11.86 -18.93 6.94
CA SER A 230 10.74 -18.02 6.75
C SER A 230 10.23 -17.50 8.08
N GLY A 231 9.53 -16.39 8.04
CA GLY A 231 8.88 -15.81 9.21
C GLY A 231 7.97 -14.65 8.87
N VAL A 232 7.53 -13.96 9.91
CA VAL A 232 6.57 -12.86 9.82
C VAL A 232 7.04 -11.71 10.69
N ASN A 233 6.84 -10.49 10.24
CA ASN A 233 6.91 -9.31 11.11
C ASN A 233 5.66 -8.47 10.96
N SER A 234 5.25 -7.88 12.09
CA SER A 234 4.15 -6.95 12.12
C SER A 234 4.59 -5.61 11.58
N PHE A 235 3.84 -5.08 10.62
CA PHE A 235 4.13 -3.83 9.98
C PHE A 235 2.88 -3.13 9.46
N ILE A 236 2.79 -1.82 9.72
CA ILE A 236 1.76 -0.93 9.19
C ILE A 236 2.46 0.25 8.53
N GLY A 237 2.20 0.45 7.25
CA GLY A 237 2.79 1.51 6.44
C GLY A 237 2.77 1.15 4.96
N GLY A 238 3.19 2.06 4.12
CA GLY A 238 3.37 1.83 2.69
C GLY A 238 4.81 1.43 2.35
N THR A 239 5.10 1.30 1.06
CA THR A 239 6.40 0.83 0.54
C THR A 239 7.59 1.64 1.04
N THR A 240 7.52 2.98 1.04
CA THR A 240 8.61 3.83 1.52
C THR A 240 8.90 3.63 3.01
N ALA A 241 7.86 3.42 3.83
CA ALA A 241 8.02 3.11 5.23
C ALA A 241 8.63 1.71 5.44
N ALA A 242 8.34 0.74 4.56
CA ALA A 242 8.99 -0.56 4.56
C ALA A 242 10.49 -0.46 4.21
N GLU A 243 10.85 0.39 3.24
CA GLU A 243 12.24 0.68 2.92
C GLU A 243 12.98 1.29 4.14
N MET A 244 12.36 2.25 4.84
CA MET A 244 12.94 2.83 6.08
C MET A 244 13.08 1.79 7.19
N ARG A 245 12.09 0.92 7.35
CA ARG A 245 12.10 -0.20 8.31
C ARG A 245 13.31 -1.10 8.11
N GLU A 246 13.56 -1.54 6.87
CA GLU A 246 14.60 -2.52 6.59
C GLU A 246 16.00 -1.88 6.50
N PHE A 247 16.12 -0.68 5.93
CA PHE A 247 17.43 -0.09 5.71
C PHE A 247 17.93 0.80 6.84
N CYS A 248 17.04 1.49 7.54
CA CYS A 248 17.43 2.47 8.55
C CYS A 248 16.95 2.10 9.96
N GLY A 249 16.17 1.03 10.12
CA GLY A 249 15.69 0.55 11.41
C GLY A 249 14.77 1.56 12.11
N THR A 250 13.97 2.32 11.35
CA THR A 250 13.14 3.41 11.87
C THR A 250 11.72 3.39 11.29
N ARG A 251 10.81 4.12 11.92
CA ARG A 251 9.48 4.47 11.41
C ARG A 251 9.41 5.88 10.83
N ASP A 252 10.54 6.54 10.66
CA ASP A 252 10.58 7.88 10.10
C ASP A 252 10.07 7.89 8.66
N SER A 253 9.53 9.03 8.24
CA SER A 253 9.16 9.25 6.84
C SER A 253 10.42 9.46 5.98
N TYR A 254 10.41 8.91 4.76
CA TYR A 254 11.47 9.12 3.76
C TYR A 254 11.69 10.62 3.44
N LEU A 255 10.70 11.48 3.68
CA LEU A 255 10.79 12.92 3.46
C LEU A 255 11.95 13.57 4.26
N GLY A 256 12.27 13.02 5.44
CA GLY A 256 13.42 13.45 6.22
C GLY A 256 14.78 13.09 5.59
N TYR A 257 14.77 12.22 4.58
CA TYR A 257 15.97 11.70 3.92
C TYR A 257 16.25 12.34 2.55
N LEU A 258 15.39 13.25 2.10
CA LEU A 258 15.55 13.94 0.82
C LEU A 258 16.78 14.86 0.79
N LYS A 259 17.17 15.42 1.93
CA LYS A 259 18.21 16.45 2.00
C LYS A 259 19.47 16.05 2.78
N GLU A 260 19.37 15.02 3.61
CA GLU A 260 20.45 14.67 4.54
C GLU A 260 20.92 13.23 4.36
N LYS A 261 22.24 13.05 4.36
CA LYS A 261 22.85 11.72 4.38
C LYS A 261 22.60 11.04 5.72
N ARG A 262 22.31 9.75 5.67
CA ARG A 262 22.02 8.91 6.83
C ARG A 262 23.03 7.77 6.95
N PRO A 263 24.18 8.05 7.58
CA PRO A 263 25.29 7.09 7.66
C PRO A 263 24.99 5.86 8.50
N ASP A 264 23.92 5.89 9.29
CA ASP A 264 23.48 4.75 10.11
C ASP A 264 22.65 3.73 9.32
N CYS A 265 22.12 4.13 8.15
CA CYS A 265 21.38 3.22 7.30
C CYS A 265 22.27 2.12 6.73
N LEU A 266 21.70 0.95 6.54
CA LEU A 266 22.39 -0.28 6.17
C LEU A 266 23.21 -0.12 4.87
N PRO A 267 22.70 0.43 3.74
CA PRO A 267 23.50 0.55 2.53
C PRO A 267 24.75 1.42 2.74
N PHE A 268 24.66 2.47 3.58
CA PHE A 268 25.81 3.31 3.89
C PHE A 268 26.88 2.57 4.70
N ARG A 269 26.46 1.71 5.63
CA ARG A 269 27.36 0.84 6.42
C ARG A 269 28.05 -0.17 5.52
N MET A 270 27.32 -0.73 4.53
CA MET A 270 27.89 -1.67 3.56
C MET A 270 28.90 -0.99 2.62
N THR A 271 28.64 0.24 2.18
CA THR A 271 29.63 1.02 1.43
C THR A 271 30.93 1.21 2.23
N LYS A 272 30.84 1.51 3.53
CA LYS A 272 32.01 1.60 4.43
C LYS A 272 32.75 0.27 4.59
N ALA A 273 32.05 -0.85 4.45
CA ALA A 273 32.59 -2.20 4.48
C ALA A 273 33.10 -2.70 3.09
N TRP A 274 33.30 -1.79 2.14
CA TRP A 274 33.83 -2.06 0.79
C TRP A 274 32.90 -2.89 -0.11
N TYR A 275 31.60 -2.90 0.13
CA TYR A 275 30.61 -3.43 -0.80
C TYR A 275 30.25 -2.40 -1.87
N ALA A 276 30.08 -2.84 -3.12
CA ALA A 276 29.38 -2.05 -4.12
C ALA A 276 27.88 -2.09 -3.81
N THR A 277 27.31 -0.93 -3.49
CA THR A 277 25.90 -0.81 -3.07
C THR A 277 25.04 -0.37 -4.23
N LYS A 278 24.09 -1.21 -4.67
CA LYS A 278 23.25 -0.98 -5.85
C LYS A 278 21.78 -1.15 -5.51
N ALA A 279 20.92 -0.28 -6.04
CA ALA A 279 19.49 -0.37 -5.92
C ALA A 279 18.82 -0.46 -7.30
N TYR A 280 17.81 -1.33 -7.42
CA TYR A 280 17.09 -1.61 -8.66
C TYR A 280 15.59 -1.44 -8.45
N HIS A 281 14.92 -0.76 -9.39
CA HIS A 281 13.47 -0.63 -9.44
C HIS A 281 13.00 -0.54 -10.89
N GLY A 282 12.07 -1.41 -11.27
CA GLY A 282 11.57 -1.46 -12.65
C GLY A 282 10.70 -0.27 -13.07
N PHE A 283 10.31 0.58 -12.12
CA PHE A 283 9.55 1.80 -12.37
C PHE A 283 10.43 3.05 -12.30
N THR A 284 9.84 4.25 -12.43
CA THR A 284 10.59 5.51 -12.41
C THR A 284 11.16 5.85 -11.02
N GLY A 285 12.40 6.31 -10.98
CA GLY A 285 13.05 6.80 -9.76
C GLY A 285 12.43 8.07 -9.19
N LYS A 286 11.68 8.82 -10.00
CA LYS A 286 10.97 10.03 -9.56
C LYS A 286 9.81 9.73 -8.62
N MET A 287 9.25 8.53 -8.69
CA MET A 287 8.16 8.12 -7.80
C MET A 287 8.66 8.07 -6.36
N PHE A 288 8.05 8.87 -5.48
CA PHE A 288 8.51 9.10 -4.10
C PHE A 288 9.95 9.60 -3.99
N ASP A 289 10.46 10.30 -5.02
CA ASP A 289 11.80 10.91 -5.07
C ASP A 289 12.94 9.93 -4.71
N ARG A 290 12.83 8.66 -5.11
CA ARG A 290 13.85 7.62 -4.83
C ARG A 290 15.20 7.96 -5.45
N ASP A 291 15.21 8.62 -6.60
CA ASP A 291 16.41 9.15 -7.25
C ASP A 291 17.16 10.16 -6.36
N GLN A 292 16.48 10.83 -5.42
CA GLN A 292 17.06 11.82 -4.50
C GLN A 292 17.46 11.22 -3.15
N TRP A 293 16.63 10.38 -2.51
CA TRP A 293 16.93 9.91 -1.17
C TRP A 293 17.67 8.57 -1.10
N TRP A 294 17.62 7.69 -2.11
CA TRP A 294 18.42 6.47 -2.11
C TRP A 294 19.93 6.71 -2.00
N PRO A 295 20.52 7.77 -2.66
CA PRO A 295 21.92 8.15 -2.40
C PRO A 295 22.16 8.53 -0.94
N ASN A 296 21.19 9.17 -0.30
CA ASN A 296 21.33 9.66 1.07
C ASN A 296 21.31 8.54 2.11
N VAL A 297 20.77 7.36 1.79
CA VAL A 297 20.85 6.17 2.63
C VAL A 297 22.02 5.25 2.26
N GLY A 298 22.78 5.56 1.19
CA GLY A 298 24.08 4.94 0.90
C GLY A 298 24.14 4.09 -0.35
N PHE A 299 23.13 4.07 -1.22
CA PHE A 299 23.24 3.42 -2.53
C PHE A 299 24.12 4.25 -3.46
N THR A 300 25.23 3.68 -3.93
CA THR A 300 26.17 4.35 -4.84
C THR A 300 25.77 4.25 -6.30
N GLU A 301 25.03 3.21 -6.67
CA GLU A 301 24.45 3.02 -8.00
C GLU A 301 22.94 2.76 -7.86
N ARG A 302 22.16 3.36 -8.74
CA ARG A 302 20.70 3.21 -8.81
C ARG A 302 20.34 2.95 -10.25
N VAL A 303 19.47 1.97 -10.46
CA VAL A 303 19.00 1.54 -11.79
C VAL A 303 17.48 1.55 -11.76
N PHE A 304 16.90 2.43 -12.52
CA PHE A 304 15.46 2.59 -12.64
C PHE A 304 14.95 2.10 -14.00
N GLY A 305 13.62 1.98 -14.13
CA GLY A 305 13.00 1.55 -15.37
C GLY A 305 13.43 2.37 -16.58
N GLU A 306 13.57 3.69 -16.41
CA GLU A 306 14.05 4.60 -17.45
C GLU A 306 15.48 4.31 -17.94
N ASP A 307 16.33 3.74 -17.10
CA ASP A 307 17.72 3.39 -17.43
C ASP A 307 17.80 2.07 -18.20
N LEU A 308 16.75 1.25 -18.13
CA LEU A 308 16.70 -0.12 -18.68
C LEU A 308 15.82 -0.21 -19.95
N LEU A 309 15.09 0.85 -20.25
CA LEU A 309 14.15 0.87 -21.36
C LEU A 309 14.87 0.85 -22.70
N VAL A 310 14.69 -0.24 -23.45
CA VAL A 310 15.19 -0.37 -24.83
C VAL A 310 14.01 -0.57 -25.79
N PRO A 311 14.15 -0.19 -27.09
CA PRO A 311 13.10 -0.41 -28.07
C PRO A 311 12.71 -1.89 -28.16
N GLY A 312 11.42 -2.20 -28.01
CA GLY A 312 10.89 -3.57 -28.05
C GLY A 312 10.94 -4.32 -26.71
N GLU A 313 11.37 -3.67 -25.63
CA GLU A 313 11.33 -4.27 -24.28
C GLU A 313 9.88 -4.55 -23.87
N LYS A 314 9.63 -5.76 -23.33
CA LYS A 314 8.33 -6.12 -22.75
C LYS A 314 8.18 -5.37 -21.42
N LEU A 315 7.10 -4.61 -21.30
CA LEU A 315 6.75 -3.91 -20.07
C LEU A 315 5.67 -4.68 -19.31
N CYS A 316 5.70 -4.53 -17.98
CA CYS A 316 4.74 -5.09 -17.06
C CYS A 316 4.03 -3.96 -16.28
N GLY A 317 2.86 -4.26 -15.71
CA GLY A 317 2.04 -3.29 -14.97
C GLY A 317 0.91 -2.70 -15.82
N ASP A 318 -0.09 -2.11 -15.17
CA ASP A 318 -1.25 -1.44 -15.78
C ASP A 318 -1.18 0.09 -15.56
N VAL A 319 -1.54 0.56 -14.37
CA VAL A 319 -1.42 1.98 -13.97
C VAL A 319 0.05 2.36 -13.74
N PHE A 320 0.84 1.41 -13.27
CA PHE A 320 2.28 1.52 -13.10
C PHE A 320 2.96 0.63 -14.13
N VAL A 321 3.48 1.23 -15.19
CA VAL A 321 4.09 0.49 -16.32
C VAL A 321 5.61 0.64 -16.27
N GLY A 322 6.33 -0.48 -16.28
CA GLY A 322 7.79 -0.50 -16.21
C GLY A 322 8.41 -1.84 -16.59
N ILE A 323 9.69 -2.01 -16.29
CA ILE A 323 10.45 -3.24 -16.58
C ILE A 323 9.96 -4.37 -15.66
N CYS A 324 9.73 -5.55 -16.22
CA CYS A 324 9.23 -6.71 -15.47
C CYS A 324 10.20 -7.16 -14.38
N ASP A 325 9.70 -7.44 -13.17
CA ASP A 325 10.50 -7.87 -12.01
C ASP A 325 11.34 -9.13 -12.28
N PRO A 326 10.86 -10.20 -12.98
CA PRO A 326 11.67 -11.36 -13.31
C PRO A 326 12.86 -11.05 -14.21
N LYS A 327 12.74 -10.04 -15.09
CA LYS A 327 13.89 -9.56 -15.87
C LYS A 327 14.93 -8.91 -14.98
N LEU A 328 14.51 -8.08 -14.02
CA LEU A 328 15.44 -7.48 -13.05
C LEU A 328 16.15 -8.52 -12.21
N VAL A 329 15.47 -9.59 -11.79
CA VAL A 329 16.11 -10.75 -11.10
C VAL A 329 17.21 -11.35 -11.96
N THR A 330 16.95 -11.56 -13.26
CA THR A 330 17.93 -12.11 -14.21
C THR A 330 19.13 -11.17 -14.40
N ASP A 331 18.88 -9.88 -14.55
CA ASP A 331 19.93 -8.85 -14.74
C ASP A 331 20.80 -8.73 -13.48
N ILE A 332 20.21 -8.74 -12.29
CA ILE A 332 20.92 -8.72 -11.01
C ILE A 332 21.77 -9.99 -10.87
N ALA A 333 21.23 -11.16 -11.17
CA ALA A 333 21.95 -12.42 -11.13
C ALA A 333 23.18 -12.40 -12.04
N ALA A 334 23.05 -11.88 -13.27
CA ALA A 334 24.18 -11.71 -14.18
C ALA A 334 25.26 -10.77 -13.62
N LYS A 335 24.86 -9.66 -12.96
CA LYS A 335 25.79 -8.74 -12.29
C LYS A 335 26.52 -9.40 -11.12
N PHE A 336 25.84 -10.26 -10.35
CA PHE A 336 26.48 -11.01 -9.26
C PHE A 336 27.53 -11.99 -9.78
N LYS A 337 27.23 -12.72 -10.87
CA LYS A 337 28.20 -13.65 -11.51
C LYS A 337 29.45 -12.93 -12.04
N ALA A 338 29.29 -11.71 -12.55
CA ALA A 338 30.39 -10.92 -13.10
C ALA A 338 31.14 -10.06 -12.05
N ALA A 339 30.68 -10.06 -10.80
CA ALA A 339 31.20 -9.16 -9.78
C ALA A 339 32.61 -9.58 -9.31
N THR A 340 33.52 -8.61 -9.24
CA THR A 340 34.92 -8.79 -8.75
C THR A 340 35.10 -8.37 -7.30
N GLN A 341 34.06 -7.75 -6.70
CA GLN A 341 34.03 -7.35 -5.29
C GLN A 341 32.65 -7.67 -4.69
N PRO A 342 32.54 -7.79 -3.37
CA PRO A 342 31.27 -8.03 -2.72
C PRO A 342 30.21 -6.99 -3.12
N GLN A 343 29.02 -7.48 -3.48
CA GLN A 343 27.86 -6.67 -3.85
C GLN A 343 26.85 -6.64 -2.71
N PHE A 344 26.31 -5.48 -2.40
CA PHE A 344 25.07 -5.31 -1.66
C PHE A 344 24.03 -4.77 -2.62
N SER A 345 23.12 -5.63 -3.09
CA SER A 345 22.08 -5.24 -4.03
C SER A 345 20.71 -5.23 -3.38
N TYR A 346 19.92 -4.26 -3.77
CA TYR A 346 18.52 -4.09 -3.38
C TYR A 346 17.63 -4.14 -4.62
N LEU A 347 16.56 -4.90 -4.56
CA LEU A 347 15.49 -4.91 -5.56
C LEU A 347 14.18 -4.49 -4.89
N LEU A 348 13.57 -3.41 -5.36
CA LEU A 348 12.18 -3.06 -5.10
C LEU A 348 11.34 -3.52 -6.27
N THR A 349 10.43 -4.46 -6.04
CA THR A 349 9.50 -4.92 -7.07
C THR A 349 8.29 -3.99 -7.20
N PHE A 350 7.48 -4.15 -8.27
CA PHE A 350 6.28 -3.35 -8.44
C PHE A 350 5.17 -4.04 -9.27
N ASN A 351 5.46 -5.17 -9.94
CA ASN A 351 4.49 -5.77 -10.86
C ASN A 351 3.22 -6.31 -10.19
N THR A 352 3.26 -6.53 -8.88
CA THR A 352 2.12 -6.93 -8.06
C THR A 352 1.38 -5.74 -7.43
N HIS A 353 1.70 -4.51 -7.83
CA HIS A 353 0.97 -3.32 -7.40
C HIS A 353 -0.46 -3.31 -7.97
N VAL A 354 -1.44 -3.03 -7.11
CA VAL A 354 -2.85 -2.95 -7.53
C VAL A 354 -3.16 -1.62 -8.26
N PRO A 355 -4.02 -1.63 -9.30
CA PRO A 355 -4.68 -2.80 -9.90
C PRO A 355 -3.69 -3.66 -10.69
N VAL A 356 -3.81 -4.98 -10.57
CA VAL A 356 -2.93 -5.91 -11.32
C VAL A 356 -3.49 -6.21 -12.71
N ILE A 357 -2.59 -6.43 -13.68
CA ILE A 357 -2.99 -6.87 -15.03
C ILE A 357 -3.57 -8.28 -14.95
N VAL A 358 -4.66 -8.50 -15.69
CA VAL A 358 -5.37 -9.79 -15.72
C VAL A 358 -4.52 -10.94 -16.26
N ASP A 359 -3.56 -10.64 -17.14
CA ASP A 359 -2.65 -11.63 -17.71
C ASP A 359 -1.24 -11.04 -17.77
N GLN A 360 -0.40 -11.43 -16.82
CA GLN A 360 1.03 -11.08 -16.80
C GLN A 360 1.89 -12.08 -17.61
N GLY A 361 1.27 -13.13 -18.16
CA GLY A 361 1.94 -14.21 -18.87
C GLY A 361 2.58 -15.25 -17.95
N TYR A 362 2.20 -15.29 -16.67
CA TYR A 362 2.55 -16.33 -15.70
C TYR A 362 1.36 -17.27 -15.53
N HIS A 363 1.58 -18.55 -15.30
CA HIS A 363 0.53 -19.55 -15.26
C HIS A 363 0.85 -20.66 -14.23
N HIS A 364 1.38 -20.28 -13.08
CA HIS A 364 1.60 -21.21 -11.95
C HIS A 364 0.29 -21.54 -11.24
N LEU A 365 -0.69 -20.60 -11.31
CA LEU A 365 -2.03 -20.71 -10.78
C LEU A 365 -3.05 -20.56 -11.90
N ASP A 366 -4.16 -21.29 -11.82
CA ASP A 366 -5.27 -21.19 -12.78
C ASP A 366 -6.25 -20.06 -12.43
N CYS A 367 -5.76 -18.84 -12.42
CA CYS A 367 -6.56 -17.67 -12.03
C CYS A 367 -7.70 -17.33 -13.01
N ALA A 368 -7.66 -17.83 -14.23
CA ALA A 368 -8.73 -17.66 -15.23
C ALA A 368 -9.97 -18.50 -14.88
N HIS A 369 -9.79 -19.69 -14.28
CA HIS A 369 -10.85 -20.63 -13.96
C HIS A 369 -11.06 -20.82 -12.46
N HIS A 370 -10.76 -19.81 -11.63
CA HIS A 370 -10.87 -19.85 -10.18
C HIS A 370 -10.02 -20.96 -9.54
N ASP A 371 -8.71 -20.74 -9.44
CA ASP A 371 -7.81 -21.69 -8.77
C ASP A 371 -8.34 -21.99 -7.35
N ALA A 372 -8.56 -23.27 -7.08
CA ALA A 372 -9.16 -23.72 -5.82
C ALA A 372 -8.28 -23.36 -4.59
N ARG A 373 -6.99 -23.06 -4.80
CA ARG A 373 -6.06 -22.68 -3.73
C ARG A 373 -6.21 -21.21 -3.35
N VAL A 374 -6.52 -20.31 -4.32
CA VAL A 374 -6.66 -18.87 -4.09
C VAL A 374 -8.02 -18.39 -4.67
N PRO A 375 -9.07 -18.30 -3.87
CA PRO A 375 -10.45 -18.15 -4.35
C PRO A 375 -10.75 -16.78 -4.97
N GLU A 376 -10.02 -15.73 -4.56
CA GLU A 376 -10.23 -14.37 -5.07
C GLU A 376 -9.31 -14.11 -6.27
N ARG A 377 -9.89 -13.81 -7.42
CA ARG A 377 -9.17 -13.71 -8.70
C ARG A 377 -8.04 -12.69 -8.68
N GLU A 378 -8.26 -11.49 -8.14
CA GLU A 378 -7.23 -10.44 -8.05
C GLU A 378 -6.05 -10.92 -7.19
N VAL A 379 -6.33 -11.55 -6.05
CA VAL A 379 -5.32 -12.12 -5.16
C VAL A 379 -4.60 -13.30 -5.81
N CYS A 380 -5.32 -14.13 -6.60
CA CYS A 380 -4.72 -15.22 -7.36
C CYS A 380 -3.67 -14.70 -8.36
N ILE A 381 -4.00 -13.65 -9.12
CA ILE A 381 -3.07 -13.04 -10.09
C ILE A 381 -1.84 -12.45 -9.39
N MET A 382 -2.03 -11.82 -8.22
CA MET A 382 -0.91 -11.34 -7.40
C MET A 382 -0.04 -12.50 -6.91
N ALA A 383 -0.67 -13.55 -6.39
CA ALA A 383 0.03 -14.74 -5.90
C ALA A 383 0.83 -15.44 -7.02
N ASP A 384 0.27 -15.50 -8.23
CA ASP A 384 0.95 -16.03 -9.41
C ASP A 384 2.21 -15.22 -9.75
N GLY A 385 2.15 -13.90 -9.67
CA GLY A 385 3.30 -13.01 -9.82
C GLY A 385 4.35 -13.17 -8.72
N TRP A 386 3.94 -13.35 -7.46
CA TRP A 386 4.88 -13.63 -6.36
C TRP A 386 5.52 -15.01 -6.50
N VAL A 387 4.79 -16.02 -6.94
CA VAL A 387 5.33 -17.36 -7.22
C VAL A 387 6.38 -17.28 -8.33
N GLU A 388 6.11 -16.59 -9.44
CA GLU A 388 7.09 -16.38 -10.52
C GLU A 388 8.36 -15.68 -10.01
N LEU A 389 8.21 -14.61 -9.24
CA LEU A 389 9.34 -13.88 -8.66
C LEU A 389 10.19 -14.78 -7.76
N LEU A 390 9.55 -15.51 -6.84
CA LEU A 390 10.24 -16.37 -5.87
C LEU A 390 10.93 -17.55 -6.55
N GLN A 391 10.28 -18.20 -7.51
CA GLN A 391 10.89 -19.28 -8.33
C GLN A 391 12.02 -18.72 -9.20
N GLY A 392 11.86 -17.52 -9.77
CA GLY A 392 12.90 -16.84 -10.54
C GLY A 392 14.16 -16.58 -9.70
N ILE A 393 13.98 -16.14 -8.45
CA ILE A 393 15.10 -15.99 -7.50
C ILE A 393 15.70 -17.37 -7.17
N ALA A 394 14.87 -18.35 -6.83
CA ALA A 394 15.34 -19.70 -6.51
C ALA A 394 16.18 -20.29 -7.66
N ARG A 395 15.67 -20.21 -8.89
CA ARG A 395 16.35 -20.68 -10.11
C ARG A 395 17.68 -19.97 -10.34
N ALA A 396 17.71 -18.64 -10.22
CA ALA A 396 18.90 -17.85 -10.47
C ALA A 396 20.03 -18.17 -9.47
N TRP A 397 19.69 -18.36 -8.20
CA TRP A 397 20.68 -18.63 -7.15
C TRP A 397 20.99 -20.12 -6.93
N ALA A 398 20.16 -21.03 -7.47
CA ALA A 398 20.51 -22.46 -7.58
C ALA A 398 21.63 -22.72 -8.58
N ASP A 399 21.86 -21.85 -9.56
CA ASP A 399 22.92 -22.00 -10.57
C ASP A 399 24.29 -22.22 -9.92
N PRO A 400 25.00 -23.33 -10.27
CA PRO A 400 26.32 -23.62 -9.72
C PRO A 400 27.36 -22.50 -9.89
N ALA A 401 27.25 -21.70 -10.95
CA ALA A 401 28.15 -20.56 -11.21
C ALA A 401 27.84 -19.31 -10.35
N MET A 402 26.72 -19.31 -9.61
CA MET A 402 26.36 -18.19 -8.74
C MET A 402 27.24 -18.19 -7.48
N PRO A 403 27.93 -17.06 -7.18
CA PRO A 403 28.71 -16.95 -5.96
C PRO A 403 27.81 -17.01 -4.71
N PRO A 404 28.34 -17.47 -3.57
CA PRO A 404 27.61 -17.52 -2.31
C PRO A 404 27.01 -16.14 -1.97
N THR A 405 25.68 -16.10 -1.85
CA THR A 405 24.93 -14.86 -1.64
C THR A 405 23.97 -15.01 -0.48
N GLU A 406 24.03 -14.10 0.48
CA GLU A 406 23.00 -14.00 1.54
C GLU A 406 21.79 -13.25 0.98
N ILE A 407 20.59 -13.83 1.06
CA ILE A 407 19.39 -13.25 0.46
C ILE A 407 18.32 -13.06 1.53
N LEU A 408 17.73 -11.87 1.55
CA LEU A 408 16.52 -11.57 2.33
C LEU A 408 15.44 -11.07 1.38
N ILE A 409 14.28 -11.72 1.42
CA ILE A 409 13.07 -11.34 0.68
C ILE A 409 12.01 -11.00 1.73
N VAL A 410 11.37 -9.84 1.62
CA VAL A 410 10.35 -9.39 2.58
C VAL A 410 9.26 -8.60 1.87
N GLY A 411 8.00 -8.81 2.27
CA GLY A 411 6.89 -7.98 1.81
C GLY A 411 6.97 -6.57 2.39
N ASP A 412 6.56 -5.60 1.61
CA ASP A 412 6.46 -4.22 2.09
C ASP A 412 5.23 -4.01 2.97
N HIS A 413 4.04 -4.38 2.51
CA HIS A 413 2.76 -4.30 3.22
C HIS A 413 1.75 -5.30 2.66
N ALA A 414 0.60 -5.47 3.34
CA ALA A 414 -0.54 -6.19 2.78
C ALA A 414 -1.19 -5.39 1.64
N PRO A 415 -1.69 -6.06 0.58
CA PRO A 415 -2.21 -5.36 -0.60
C PRO A 415 -3.45 -4.51 -0.26
N PRO A 416 -3.51 -3.26 -0.78
CA PRO A 416 -4.65 -2.35 -0.55
C PRO A 416 -5.83 -2.68 -1.50
N LEU A 417 -6.33 -3.91 -1.42
CA LEU A 417 -7.40 -4.44 -2.28
C LEU A 417 -8.73 -3.71 -2.07
N TRP A 418 -9.54 -3.67 -3.12
CA TRP A 418 -10.85 -3.02 -3.07
C TRP A 418 -11.91 -3.86 -2.38
N TYR A 419 -11.92 -5.18 -2.59
CA TYR A 419 -12.94 -6.07 -2.02
C TYR A 419 -12.55 -6.57 -0.63
N ARG A 420 -13.52 -6.55 0.29
CA ARG A 420 -13.31 -7.03 1.67
C ARG A 420 -12.92 -8.50 1.71
N GLN A 421 -13.57 -9.35 0.91
CA GLN A 421 -13.27 -10.78 0.83
C GLN A 421 -11.81 -11.01 0.43
N ALA A 422 -11.29 -10.24 -0.52
CA ALA A 422 -9.90 -10.32 -0.92
C ALA A 422 -8.93 -9.88 0.20
N ARG A 423 -9.29 -8.81 0.95
CA ARG A 423 -8.50 -8.38 2.12
C ARG A 423 -8.49 -9.42 3.25
N ASP A 424 -9.61 -10.13 3.45
CA ASP A 424 -9.75 -11.17 4.48
C ASP A 424 -8.84 -12.39 4.25
N LEU A 425 -8.25 -12.55 3.06
CA LEU A 425 -7.23 -13.55 2.79
C LEU A 425 -5.88 -13.24 3.46
N PHE A 426 -5.67 -12.02 3.93
CA PHE A 426 -4.43 -11.57 4.56
C PHE A 426 -4.61 -11.32 6.05
N THR A 427 -3.56 -11.60 6.82
CA THR A 427 -3.48 -11.19 8.23
C THR A 427 -3.20 -9.68 8.28
N PRO A 428 -4.10 -8.86 8.83
CA PRO A 428 -3.91 -7.41 8.88
C PRO A 428 -2.64 -7.00 9.62
N GLY A 429 -1.82 -6.18 8.98
CA GLY A 429 -0.60 -5.64 9.58
C GLY A 429 0.55 -6.63 9.68
N ASP A 430 0.50 -7.78 8.97
CA ASP A 430 1.60 -8.73 8.92
C ASP A 430 2.15 -8.87 7.50
N VAL A 431 3.47 -9.00 7.39
CA VAL A 431 4.19 -9.28 6.14
C VAL A 431 5.08 -10.50 6.30
N SER A 432 5.18 -11.28 5.23
CA SER A 432 6.03 -12.47 5.17
C SER A 432 7.46 -12.11 4.80
N TRP A 433 8.42 -12.88 5.31
CA TRP A 433 9.80 -12.82 4.85
C TRP A 433 10.41 -14.21 4.66
N PHE A 434 11.40 -14.29 3.77
CA PHE A 434 12.20 -15.47 3.49
C PHE A 434 13.68 -15.09 3.54
N ARG A 435 14.51 -15.93 4.16
CA ARG A 435 15.96 -15.79 4.15
C ARG A 435 16.61 -17.03 3.59
N LEU A 436 17.53 -16.84 2.64
CA LEU A 436 18.35 -17.87 2.06
C LEU A 436 19.80 -17.67 2.53
N THR A 437 20.32 -18.64 3.25
CA THR A 437 21.70 -18.64 3.78
C THR A 437 22.49 -19.72 3.05
N PRO A 438 23.62 -19.39 2.41
CA PRO A 438 24.46 -20.40 1.73
C PRO A 438 24.91 -21.51 2.68
N LYS A 439 24.85 -22.76 2.23
CA LYS A 439 25.40 -23.93 2.94
C LYS A 439 26.89 -23.97 2.69
N GLY A 440 27.69 -23.57 3.63
CA GLY A 440 29.15 -23.76 3.58
C GLY A 440 29.89 -22.73 2.74
#